data_8f3401cc5b6bf280af96282c5d7a4f6e
#
_entry.id   8f3401cc5b6bf280af96282c5d7a4f6e
#
_cell.length_a   1.000
_cell.length_b   1.000
_cell.length_c   1.000
_cell.angle_alpha   90.00
_cell.angle_beta   90.00
_cell.angle_gamma   90.00
#
_symmetry.space_group_name_H-M   'P 1'
#
loop_
_entity.id
_entity.type
_entity.pdbx_description
1 polymer ?
#
loop_
_entity_poly.entity_id
_entity_poly.type
_entity_poly.pdbx_seq_one_letter_code
_entity_poly.pdbx_strand_id
1 'polypeptide(L)'
;MTQSLPPPIPSLIPETAPFSEEQRVWLNGFFAGLVSLDGFGVTPLSGEQAAALLSGGASGKGADDDDGGAPWHDQTLPLAERMNLANGKPLRWRMMAAMAQQDCGQCGYDCKNYSGAIHSGKEERLNLCVPGGKETARTLKALFEEFKSAPVKPAAE
;
A
#
# COMPACT_ATOMS: atom_id res chain seq x y z
N MET A 1 -6.74 46.13 -15.88
CA MET A 1 -6.29 44.88 -15.26
C MET A 1 -5.52 44.08 -16.36
N THR A 2 -4.22 44.24 -16.42
CA THR A 2 -3.34 43.55 -17.34
C THR A 2 -3.13 42.14 -16.84
N GLN A 3 -3.78 41.17 -17.52
CA GLN A 3 -3.49 39.76 -17.29
C GLN A 3 -2.06 39.49 -17.86
N SER A 4 -1.12 39.30 -16.96
CA SER A 4 0.20 38.80 -17.31
C SER A 4 0.03 37.35 -17.83
N LEU A 5 0.37 37.12 -19.06
CA LEU A 5 0.42 35.77 -19.63
C LEU A 5 1.41 34.93 -18.81
N PRO A 6 1.05 33.70 -18.49
CA PRO A 6 2.00 32.81 -17.81
C PRO A 6 3.25 32.61 -18.66
N PRO A 7 4.43 32.53 -18.06
CA PRO A 7 5.67 32.29 -18.79
C PRO A 7 5.57 30.99 -19.61
N PRO A 8 6.18 30.96 -20.80
CA PRO A 8 6.16 29.75 -21.66
C PRO A 8 6.82 28.60 -20.92
N ILE A 9 6.16 27.44 -20.91
CA ILE A 9 6.69 26.20 -20.31
C ILE A 9 7.90 25.76 -21.14
N PRO A 10 9.11 25.64 -20.57
CA PRO A 10 10.27 25.18 -21.33
C PRO A 10 10.07 23.73 -21.78
N SER A 11 10.40 23.44 -23.04
CA SER A 11 10.40 22.08 -23.56
C SER A 11 11.63 21.34 -23.03
N LEU A 12 11.44 20.52 -22.02
CA LEU A 12 12.50 19.74 -21.37
C LEU A 12 12.72 18.38 -22.06
N ILE A 13 11.72 17.93 -22.81
CA ILE A 13 11.79 16.65 -23.53
C ILE A 13 12.00 16.94 -25.03
N PRO A 14 13.07 16.40 -25.63
CA PRO A 14 13.35 16.61 -27.05
C PRO A 14 12.26 15.98 -27.92
N GLU A 15 12.04 16.57 -29.11
CA GLU A 15 11.06 16.06 -30.07
C GLU A 15 11.39 14.67 -30.60
N THR A 16 12.66 14.28 -30.53
CA THR A 16 13.15 12.95 -30.93
C THR A 16 12.90 11.86 -29.88
N ALA A 17 12.40 12.21 -28.68
CA ALA A 17 12.10 11.23 -27.66
C ALA A 17 10.94 10.32 -28.08
N PRO A 18 10.96 9.03 -27.74
CA PRO A 18 9.98 8.04 -28.17
C PRO A 18 8.64 8.15 -27.42
N PHE A 19 8.09 9.36 -27.35
CA PHE A 19 6.81 9.67 -26.71
C PHE A 19 5.85 10.29 -27.73
N SER A 20 4.54 10.06 -27.55
CA SER A 20 3.52 10.78 -28.32
C SER A 20 3.53 12.28 -27.98
N GLU A 21 2.95 13.10 -28.83
CA GLU A 21 2.83 14.55 -28.59
C GLU A 21 2.12 14.82 -27.23
N GLU A 22 1.03 14.13 -26.95
CA GLU A 22 0.28 14.26 -25.71
C GLU A 22 1.13 13.86 -24.49
N GLN A 23 1.89 12.78 -24.57
CA GLN A 23 2.80 12.34 -23.52
C GLN A 23 3.91 13.36 -23.27
N ARG A 24 4.46 13.95 -24.33
CA ARG A 24 5.47 15.01 -24.21
C ARG A 24 4.92 16.27 -23.54
N VAL A 25 3.72 16.70 -23.92
CA VAL A 25 3.05 17.86 -23.30
C VAL A 25 2.84 17.61 -21.81
N TRP A 26 2.34 16.43 -21.45
CA TRP A 26 2.12 16.05 -20.05
C TRP A 26 3.43 16.02 -19.26
N LEU A 27 4.46 15.36 -19.79
CA LEU A 27 5.78 15.26 -19.15
C LEU A 27 6.46 16.62 -19.01
N ASN A 28 6.39 17.48 -20.04
CA ASN A 28 6.94 18.83 -19.97
C ASN A 28 6.24 19.67 -18.89
N GLY A 29 4.91 19.54 -18.75
CA GLY A 29 4.15 20.20 -17.70
C GLY A 29 4.55 19.70 -16.30
N PHE A 30 4.72 18.40 -16.14
CA PHE A 30 5.15 17.78 -14.88
C PHE A 30 6.55 18.27 -14.46
N PHE A 31 7.53 18.23 -15.38
CA PHE A 31 8.89 18.70 -15.09
C PHE A 31 8.95 20.20 -14.87
N ALA A 32 8.19 20.98 -15.62
CA ALA A 32 8.10 22.43 -15.39
C ALA A 32 7.54 22.74 -14.00
N GLY A 33 6.55 21.96 -13.53
CA GLY A 33 6.03 22.05 -12.17
C GLY A 33 7.10 21.75 -11.12
N LEU A 34 7.89 20.69 -11.30
CA LEU A 34 9.00 20.34 -10.40
C LEU A 34 10.05 21.44 -10.32
N VAL A 35 10.45 22.01 -11.47
CA VAL A 35 11.45 23.09 -11.53
C VAL A 35 10.92 24.39 -10.90
N SER A 36 9.61 24.64 -11.02
CA SER A 36 8.97 25.84 -10.44
C SER A 36 8.90 25.79 -8.91
N LEU A 37 9.03 24.63 -8.28
CA LEU A 37 8.97 24.49 -6.82
C LEU A 37 10.09 25.27 -6.11
N ASP A 38 11.25 25.42 -6.76
CA ASP A 38 12.36 26.23 -6.25
C ASP A 38 11.98 27.73 -6.07
N GLY A 39 11.06 28.23 -6.91
CA GLY A 39 10.56 29.61 -6.84
C GLY A 39 9.57 29.87 -5.71
N PHE A 40 8.99 28.84 -5.12
CA PHE A 40 7.98 28.94 -4.06
C PHE A 40 8.55 28.67 -2.66
N GLY A 41 9.86 28.61 -2.49
CA GLY A 41 10.50 28.38 -1.18
C GLY A 41 10.34 26.94 -0.67
N VAL A 42 10.02 26.01 -1.54
CA VAL A 42 10.01 24.58 -1.25
C VAL A 42 11.45 24.09 -1.30
N THR A 43 12.02 23.81 -0.15
CA THR A 43 13.36 23.22 -0.06
C THR A 43 13.31 21.77 -0.53
N PRO A 44 14.20 21.34 -1.45
CA PRO A 44 14.30 19.94 -1.81
C PRO A 44 14.65 19.12 -0.58
N LEU A 45 13.99 17.99 -0.43
CA LEU A 45 14.30 17.04 0.64
C LEU A 45 15.74 16.56 0.52
N SER A 46 16.47 16.54 1.64
CA SER A 46 17.77 15.87 1.67
C SER A 46 17.61 14.40 1.27
N GLY A 47 18.68 13.79 0.75
CA GLY A 47 18.65 12.37 0.40
C GLY A 47 18.23 11.47 1.56
N GLU A 48 18.53 11.84 2.79
CA GLU A 48 18.13 11.16 4.02
C GLU A 48 16.64 11.33 4.32
N GLN A 49 16.11 12.54 4.13
CA GLN A 49 14.67 12.82 4.25
C GLN A 49 13.85 12.14 3.14
N ALA A 50 14.38 12.11 1.90
CA ALA A 50 13.77 11.41 0.80
C ALA A 50 13.78 9.89 1.03
N ALA A 51 14.90 9.33 1.52
CA ALA A 51 15.00 7.92 1.90
C ALA A 51 14.03 7.57 3.05
N ALA A 52 13.90 8.44 4.05
CA ALA A 52 12.94 8.27 5.15
C ALA A 52 11.48 8.32 4.66
N LEU A 53 11.15 9.16 3.67
CA LEU A 53 9.82 9.20 3.06
C LEU A 53 9.57 8.03 2.11
N LEU A 54 10.60 7.57 1.38
CA LEU A 54 10.49 6.42 0.48
C LEU A 54 10.47 5.09 1.26
N SER A 55 11.16 5.01 2.39
CA SER A 55 11.07 3.90 3.33
C SER A 55 9.84 3.98 4.24
N GLY A 56 9.25 5.18 4.39
CA GLY A 56 8.02 5.45 5.15
C GLY A 56 6.78 5.68 4.27
N GLY A 57 6.77 5.18 3.04
CA GLY A 57 5.68 5.36 2.08
C GLY A 57 4.33 4.98 2.67
N ALA A 58 3.53 6.01 2.94
CA ALA A 58 2.12 5.97 3.29
C ALA A 58 1.77 5.16 4.55
N SER A 59 2.05 5.72 5.72
CA SER A 59 1.43 5.19 6.95
C SER A 59 0.99 6.32 7.85
N GLY A 60 -0.33 6.51 7.88
CA GLY A 60 -0.96 7.05 9.09
C GLY A 60 -0.57 6.16 10.27
N LYS A 61 0.20 6.70 11.20
CA LYS A 61 0.64 6.00 12.41
C LYS A 61 -0.56 5.67 13.31
N GLY A 62 -1.00 4.40 13.24
CA GLY A 62 -1.49 3.72 14.41
C GLY A 62 -0.34 2.83 14.91
N ALA A 63 -0.01 2.85 16.18
CA ALA A 63 1.13 2.15 16.79
C ALA A 63 1.11 0.61 16.66
N ASP A 64 0.08 0.06 16.01
CA ASP A 64 -0.13 -1.38 15.76
C ASP A 64 0.01 -1.77 14.28
N ASP A 65 0.47 -0.87 13.41
CA ASP A 65 0.40 -1.04 11.95
C ASP A 65 1.72 -1.36 11.25
N ASP A 66 2.83 -1.36 11.97
CA ASP A 66 4.13 -1.72 11.42
C ASP A 66 4.39 -3.21 11.60
N ASP A 67 4.13 -3.99 10.55
CA ASP A 67 4.52 -5.41 10.49
C ASP A 67 6.02 -5.59 10.19
N GLY A 68 6.76 -4.47 10.11
CA GLY A 68 8.22 -4.45 10.03
C GLY A 68 8.82 -5.16 8.82
N GLY A 69 8.10 -5.27 7.71
CA GLY A 69 8.54 -6.07 6.57
C GLY A 69 8.59 -7.56 6.92
N ALA A 70 7.54 -8.02 7.57
CA ALA A 70 7.44 -9.36 8.09
C ALA A 70 7.68 -10.45 7.02
N PRO A 71 8.33 -11.57 7.39
CA PRO A 71 8.77 -12.58 6.43
C PRO A 71 7.62 -13.27 5.68
N TRP A 72 6.38 -13.19 6.17
CA TRP A 72 5.21 -13.74 5.45
C TRP A 72 4.76 -12.91 4.26
N HIS A 73 5.36 -11.72 4.00
CA HIS A 73 5.08 -10.93 2.81
C HIS A 73 5.71 -11.50 1.54
N ASP A 74 6.60 -12.46 1.67
CA ASP A 74 7.18 -13.13 0.51
C ASP A 74 6.12 -13.95 -0.22
N GLN A 75 5.70 -13.47 -1.39
CA GLN A 75 4.71 -14.12 -2.24
C GLN A 75 5.18 -15.45 -2.84
N THR A 76 6.50 -15.73 -2.80
CA THR A 76 7.07 -16.99 -3.28
C THR A 76 6.89 -18.15 -2.31
N LEU A 77 6.63 -17.82 -1.02
CA LEU A 77 6.42 -18.82 0.00
C LEU A 77 5.03 -19.48 -0.11
N PRO A 78 4.96 -20.81 0.09
CA PRO A 78 3.69 -21.50 0.22
C PRO A 78 2.85 -20.93 1.38
N LEU A 79 1.51 -21.02 1.26
CA LEU A 79 0.60 -20.54 2.30
C LEU A 79 0.93 -21.15 3.68
N ALA A 80 1.20 -22.45 3.73
CA ALA A 80 1.52 -23.14 4.99
C ALA A 80 2.75 -22.53 5.70
N GLU A 81 3.79 -22.20 4.94
CA GLU A 81 5.00 -21.59 5.47
C GLU A 81 4.76 -20.17 5.96
N ARG A 82 4.04 -19.35 5.20
CA ARG A 82 3.62 -18.02 5.63
C ARG A 82 2.80 -18.06 6.92
N MET A 83 1.90 -19.04 7.05
CA MET A 83 1.10 -19.23 8.27
C MET A 83 1.97 -19.64 9.46
N ASN A 84 3.01 -20.47 9.24
CA ASN A 84 3.98 -20.81 10.28
C ASN A 84 4.76 -19.59 10.76
N LEU A 85 5.21 -18.73 9.83
CA LEU A 85 5.94 -17.49 10.14
C LEU A 85 5.06 -16.48 10.92
N ALA A 86 3.76 -16.47 10.64
CA ALA A 86 2.78 -15.64 11.33
C ALA A 86 2.25 -16.26 12.62
N ASN A 87 2.71 -17.44 12.99
CA ASN A 87 2.23 -18.10 14.22
C ASN A 87 2.56 -17.26 15.46
N GLY A 88 1.60 -17.17 16.39
CA GLY A 88 1.72 -16.34 17.60
C GLY A 88 1.59 -14.84 17.38
N LYS A 89 1.37 -14.38 16.14
CA LYS A 89 1.10 -12.98 15.85
C LYS A 89 -0.37 -12.63 16.04
N PRO A 90 -0.71 -11.34 16.22
CA PRO A 90 -2.09 -10.88 16.27
C PRO A 90 -2.91 -11.39 15.09
N LEU A 91 -4.21 -11.62 15.31
CA LEU A 91 -5.10 -12.20 14.31
C LEU A 91 -5.05 -11.47 12.96
N ARG A 92 -5.03 -10.15 12.97
CA ARG A 92 -4.93 -9.31 11.76
C ARG A 92 -3.73 -9.71 10.89
N TRP A 93 -2.56 -9.91 11.50
CA TRP A 93 -1.34 -10.33 10.82
C TRP A 93 -1.42 -11.77 10.28
N ARG A 94 -2.02 -12.67 11.06
CA ARG A 94 -2.28 -14.06 10.62
C ARG A 94 -3.24 -14.07 9.42
N MET A 95 -4.28 -13.25 9.43
CA MET A 95 -5.17 -13.09 8.28
C MET A 95 -4.44 -12.51 7.06
N MET A 96 -3.55 -11.54 7.28
CA MET A 96 -2.73 -10.97 6.22
C MET A 96 -1.79 -12.02 5.61
N ALA A 97 -1.09 -12.80 6.43
CA ALA A 97 -0.23 -13.90 5.98
C ALA A 97 -0.97 -14.96 5.16
N ALA A 98 -2.27 -15.16 5.42
CA ALA A 98 -3.13 -16.08 4.67
C ALA A 98 -3.46 -15.59 3.25
N MET A 99 -3.28 -14.31 2.95
CA MET A 99 -3.56 -13.75 1.63
C MET A 99 -2.43 -14.00 0.64
N ALA A 100 -2.67 -13.74 -0.65
CA ALA A 100 -1.70 -14.05 -1.71
C ALA A 100 -0.44 -13.18 -1.72
N GLN A 101 -0.40 -12.10 -0.94
CA GLN A 101 0.72 -11.15 -0.86
C GLN A 101 1.06 -10.44 -2.18
N GLN A 102 0.11 -10.29 -3.09
CA GLN A 102 0.32 -9.68 -4.40
C GLN A 102 -0.13 -8.22 -4.48
N ASP A 103 -0.85 -7.73 -3.47
CA ASP A 103 -1.45 -6.39 -3.43
C ASP A 103 -2.15 -5.97 -4.74
N CYS A 104 -2.73 -6.96 -5.42
CA CYS A 104 -3.23 -6.83 -6.80
C CYS A 104 -4.49 -5.97 -6.95
N GLY A 105 -5.15 -5.59 -5.85
CA GLY A 105 -6.36 -4.76 -5.86
C GLY A 105 -7.61 -5.40 -6.46
N GLN A 106 -7.57 -6.64 -6.97
CA GLN A 106 -8.70 -7.30 -7.65
C GLN A 106 -9.94 -7.47 -6.76
N CYS A 107 -9.74 -7.56 -5.46
CA CYS A 107 -10.84 -7.64 -4.48
C CYS A 107 -11.38 -6.27 -4.03
N GLY A 108 -10.83 -5.18 -4.55
CA GLY A 108 -11.14 -3.81 -4.10
C GLY A 108 -10.31 -3.36 -2.89
N TYR A 109 -9.38 -4.19 -2.41
CA TYR A 109 -8.46 -3.94 -1.31
C TYR A 109 -7.05 -4.36 -1.71
N ASP A 110 -6.03 -3.82 -1.04
CA ASP A 110 -4.74 -4.49 -0.90
C ASP A 110 -4.79 -5.54 0.22
N CYS A 111 -3.75 -6.36 0.36
CA CYS A 111 -3.75 -7.44 1.36
C CYS A 111 -3.86 -6.91 2.79
N LYS A 112 -3.20 -5.79 3.11
CA LYS A 112 -3.22 -5.14 4.42
C LYS A 112 -4.61 -4.58 4.77
N ASN A 113 -5.22 -3.85 3.83
CA ASN A 113 -6.54 -3.27 4.04
C ASN A 113 -7.65 -4.32 4.09
N TYR A 114 -7.55 -5.40 3.31
CA TYR A 114 -8.51 -6.50 3.38
C TYR A 114 -8.45 -7.22 4.72
N SER A 115 -7.25 -7.56 5.23
CA SER A 115 -7.11 -8.15 6.57
C SER A 115 -7.64 -7.24 7.67
N GLY A 116 -7.38 -5.93 7.57
CA GLY A 116 -7.91 -4.93 8.50
C GLY A 116 -9.43 -4.80 8.43
N ALA A 117 -10.02 -4.83 7.24
CA ALA A 117 -11.46 -4.77 7.04
C ALA A 117 -12.18 -6.00 7.65
N ILE A 118 -11.63 -7.21 7.45
CA ILE A 118 -12.15 -8.43 8.10
C ILE A 118 -12.02 -8.33 9.62
N HIS A 119 -10.85 -7.96 10.11
CA HIS A 119 -10.59 -7.86 11.55
C HIS A 119 -11.50 -6.85 12.25
N SER A 120 -11.80 -5.72 11.59
CA SER A 120 -12.68 -4.68 12.12
C SER A 120 -14.18 -4.96 11.92
N GLY A 121 -14.53 -6.05 11.24
CA GLY A 121 -15.92 -6.40 10.92
C GLY A 121 -16.56 -5.54 9.82
N LYS A 122 -15.76 -4.74 9.09
CA LYS A 122 -16.23 -3.95 7.95
C LYS A 122 -16.46 -4.80 6.70
N GLU A 123 -15.75 -5.92 6.59
CA GLU A 123 -15.88 -6.88 5.50
C GLU A 123 -16.14 -8.27 6.06
N GLU A 124 -17.28 -8.84 5.68
CA GLU A 124 -17.71 -10.17 6.14
C GLU A 124 -17.35 -11.27 5.13
N ARG A 125 -17.07 -10.90 3.89
CA ARG A 125 -16.74 -11.86 2.83
C ARG A 125 -15.28 -12.28 2.96
N LEU A 126 -15.06 -13.56 3.21
CA LEU A 126 -13.73 -14.15 3.44
C LEU A 126 -13.12 -14.78 2.18
N ASN A 127 -13.74 -14.58 1.02
CA ASN A 127 -13.39 -15.22 -0.25
C ASN A 127 -13.04 -14.24 -1.37
N LEU A 128 -12.72 -12.99 -1.04
CA LEU A 128 -12.45 -11.97 -2.05
C LEU A 128 -11.05 -12.07 -2.65
N CYS A 129 -10.08 -12.68 -1.96
CA CYS A 129 -8.72 -12.81 -2.48
C CYS A 129 -8.69 -13.75 -3.69
N VAL A 130 -8.68 -13.18 -4.89
CA VAL A 130 -8.71 -13.94 -6.16
C VAL A 130 -7.46 -14.78 -6.34
N PRO A 131 -6.22 -14.24 -6.23
CA PRO A 131 -5.00 -15.04 -6.41
C PRO A 131 -4.83 -16.13 -5.35
N GLY A 132 -5.30 -15.91 -4.12
CA GLY A 132 -5.23 -16.88 -3.04
C GLY A 132 -6.31 -17.99 -3.12
N GLY A 133 -7.36 -17.75 -3.89
CA GLY A 133 -8.39 -18.72 -4.20
C GLY A 133 -9.04 -19.39 -2.99
N LYS A 134 -9.39 -20.68 -3.18
CA LYS A 134 -10.12 -21.45 -2.15
C LYS A 134 -9.30 -21.73 -0.90
N GLU A 135 -8.00 -21.80 -1.02
CA GLU A 135 -7.08 -22.11 0.08
C GLU A 135 -7.02 -20.94 1.07
N THR A 136 -6.80 -19.73 0.55
CA THR A 136 -6.89 -18.50 1.36
C THR A 136 -8.25 -18.36 2.02
N ALA A 137 -9.34 -18.56 1.28
CA ALA A 137 -10.70 -18.44 1.83
C ALA A 137 -10.96 -19.42 2.99
N ARG A 138 -10.48 -20.66 2.89
CA ARG A 138 -10.59 -21.66 3.97
C ARG A 138 -9.77 -21.25 5.20
N THR A 139 -8.56 -20.79 4.99
CA THR A 139 -7.67 -20.34 6.08
C THR A 139 -8.24 -19.12 6.79
N LEU A 140 -8.73 -18.12 6.05
CA LEU A 140 -9.39 -16.95 6.62
C LEU A 140 -10.62 -17.32 7.44
N LYS A 141 -11.43 -18.27 6.94
CA LYS A 141 -12.60 -18.76 7.66
C LYS A 141 -12.20 -19.45 8.98
N ALA A 142 -11.19 -20.30 8.95
CA ALA A 142 -10.70 -20.97 10.16
C ALA A 142 -10.19 -19.96 11.20
N LEU A 143 -9.41 -18.96 10.78
CA LEU A 143 -8.93 -17.88 11.64
C LEU A 143 -10.07 -17.05 12.23
N PHE A 144 -11.09 -16.78 11.45
CA PHE A 144 -12.26 -16.00 11.89
C PHE A 144 -13.12 -16.75 12.90
N GLU A 145 -13.32 -18.06 12.70
CA GLU A 145 -14.01 -18.92 13.68
C GLU A 145 -13.21 -19.06 14.99
N GLU A 146 -11.88 -19.20 14.91
CA GLU A 146 -10.99 -19.16 16.08
C GLU A 146 -11.17 -17.86 16.86
N PHE A 147 -11.25 -16.73 16.17
CA PHE A 147 -11.47 -15.42 16.81
C PHE A 147 -12.83 -15.31 17.50
N LYS A 148 -13.89 -15.79 16.86
CA LYS A 148 -15.23 -15.79 17.46
C LYS A 148 -15.35 -16.70 18.67
N SER A 149 -14.60 -17.80 18.69
CA SER A 149 -14.59 -18.77 19.77
C SER A 149 -13.64 -18.40 20.93
N ALA A 150 -12.70 -17.48 20.70
CA ALA A 150 -11.81 -16.99 21.74
C ALA A 150 -12.59 -16.12 22.73
N PRO A 151 -12.52 -16.38 24.06
CA PRO A 151 -13.16 -15.52 25.05
C PRO A 151 -12.56 -14.12 24.96
N VAL A 152 -13.43 -13.12 24.77
CA VAL A 152 -13.06 -11.71 24.76
C VAL A 152 -12.38 -11.38 26.09
N LYS A 153 -11.05 -11.25 26.08
CA LYS A 153 -10.33 -10.71 27.22
C LYS A 153 -10.63 -9.21 27.24
N PRO A 154 -11.31 -8.68 28.27
CA PRO A 154 -11.56 -7.25 28.33
C PRO A 154 -10.22 -6.52 28.33
N ALA A 155 -10.09 -5.50 27.49
CA ALA A 155 -8.97 -4.58 27.52
C ALA A 155 -8.92 -3.99 28.93
N ALA A 156 -7.80 -4.18 29.62
CA ALA A 156 -7.55 -3.53 30.89
C ALA A 156 -7.47 -2.03 30.65
N GLU A 157 -8.30 -1.27 31.39
CA GLU A 157 -8.20 0.18 31.53
C GLU A 157 -6.85 0.61 32.08
#